data_5f73872127d3c008c89022d3f9d26209
#
_entry.id   5f73872127d3c008c89022d3f9d26209
#
_cell.length_a   1.000
_cell.length_b   1.000
_cell.length_c   1.000
_cell.angle_alpha   90.00
_cell.angle_beta   90.00
_cell.angle_gamma   90.00
#
_symmetry.space_group_name_H-M   'P 1'
#
loop_
_entity.id
_entity.type
_entity.pdbx_description
1 polymer ?
#
loop_
_entity_poly.entity_id
_entity_poly.type
_entity_poly.pdbx_seq_one_letter_code
_entity_poly.pdbx_strand_id
1 'polypeptide(L)'
;MRRILCLLTTIVLTCFVHAQSGGRNGMSRETLMDGSKTIGDLLQNPILFTKGKFQLAGNDANNDKAALAALAQSDAVIKEYQMKMDAFLKEKAPAVLLKNAYTKVISNTNGIPSAIKAVAEGTQNGKNFSFLLYVQDLYLYEAYLSNMIKVYPESIALQEKLENIQTAIQQYGNKEAFMAKMQQNKLDYLKNLKLSTAGMTDAKLEKNIKEQYEKWFEEAKLTVTKVVITSTVWTLEKNVLDIPLHREIAAQLAIKKPDGSCGIAYTYVRETYTGGGQYSAPTVISPTGPTIIPCENLKK
;
A
#
# COMPACT_ATOMS: atom_id res chain seq x y z
N MET A 1 51.30 -20.35 -37.25
CA MET A 1 50.91 -19.44 -36.15
C MET A 1 49.40 -19.32 -36.17
N ARG A 2 48.73 -20.11 -35.35
CA ARG A 2 47.26 -20.10 -35.19
C ARG A 2 46.93 -19.33 -33.94
N ARG A 3 46.21 -18.21 -34.05
CA ARG A 3 45.68 -17.47 -32.93
C ARG A 3 44.32 -18.06 -32.58
N ILE A 4 44.24 -18.64 -31.37
CA ILE A 4 42.97 -19.10 -30.75
C ILE A 4 42.32 -17.87 -30.08
N LEU A 5 41.14 -17.52 -30.56
CA LEU A 5 40.30 -16.45 -29.99
C LEU A 5 39.42 -17.09 -28.92
N CYS A 6 39.73 -16.89 -27.64
CA CYS A 6 38.86 -17.26 -26.54
C CYS A 6 37.74 -16.21 -26.41
N LEU A 7 36.53 -16.60 -26.78
CA LEU A 7 35.29 -15.85 -26.45
C LEU A 7 34.91 -16.15 -24.99
N LEU A 8 35.17 -15.20 -24.11
CA LEU A 8 34.63 -15.20 -22.76
C LEU A 8 33.18 -14.69 -22.82
N THR A 9 32.21 -15.60 -22.78
CA THR A 9 30.81 -15.31 -22.53
C THR A 9 30.66 -14.98 -21.05
N THR A 10 30.58 -13.69 -20.75
CA THR A 10 30.22 -13.20 -19.42
C THR A 10 28.73 -13.41 -19.19
N ILE A 11 28.38 -14.46 -18.45
CA ILE A 11 27.00 -14.65 -17.95
C ILE A 11 26.83 -13.62 -16.82
N VAL A 12 26.11 -12.54 -17.12
CA VAL A 12 25.63 -11.60 -16.10
C VAL A 12 24.47 -12.28 -15.39
N LEU A 13 24.75 -12.88 -14.25
CA LEU A 13 23.76 -13.38 -13.31
C LEU A 13 23.14 -12.14 -12.62
N THR A 14 22.08 -11.61 -13.15
CA THR A 14 21.26 -10.61 -12.44
C THR A 14 20.54 -11.30 -11.30
N CYS A 15 21.15 -11.28 -10.12
CA CYS A 15 20.44 -11.58 -8.88
C CYS A 15 19.38 -10.50 -8.66
N PHE A 16 18.14 -10.80 -9.03
CA PHE A 16 16.99 -10.09 -8.49
C PHE A 16 16.89 -10.39 -7.01
N VAL A 17 17.44 -9.52 -6.19
CA VAL A 17 17.13 -9.50 -4.76
C VAL A 17 15.67 -9.05 -4.62
N HIS A 18 14.77 -10.02 -4.56
CA HIS A 18 13.43 -9.79 -4.06
C HIS A 18 13.56 -9.43 -2.59
N ALA A 19 13.37 -8.16 -2.26
CA ALA A 19 13.14 -7.75 -0.90
C ALA A 19 11.89 -8.48 -0.40
N GLN A 20 12.09 -9.59 0.29
CA GLN A 20 11.05 -10.26 1.04
C GLN A 20 10.70 -9.36 2.22
N SER A 21 9.65 -8.57 2.07
CA SER A 21 8.93 -8.00 3.21
C SER A 21 8.48 -9.15 4.10
N GLY A 22 8.83 -9.06 5.37
CA GLY A 22 8.81 -10.10 6.39
C GLY A 22 7.63 -11.05 6.39
N GLY A 23 7.96 -12.33 6.48
CA GLY A 23 7.25 -13.39 7.17
C GLY A 23 5.78 -13.63 6.88
N ARG A 24 5.41 -13.92 5.62
CA ARG A 24 4.25 -14.75 5.32
C ARG A 24 4.73 -15.90 4.44
N ASN A 25 5.00 -17.05 5.03
CA ASN A 25 5.19 -18.31 4.31
C ASN A 25 3.88 -18.67 3.59
N GLY A 26 3.65 -18.08 2.45
CA GLY A 26 2.52 -18.37 1.59
C GLY A 26 3.03 -18.89 0.25
N MET A 27 2.34 -19.86 -0.31
CA MET A 27 2.61 -20.37 -1.65
C MET A 27 2.52 -19.27 -2.70
N SER A 28 3.27 -19.43 -3.80
CA SER A 28 3.25 -18.47 -4.89
C SER A 28 1.86 -18.44 -5.57
N ARG A 29 1.54 -17.30 -6.14
CA ARG A 29 0.30 -17.08 -6.90
C ARG A 29 0.08 -18.10 -8.04
N GLU A 30 1.15 -18.45 -8.72
CA GLU A 30 1.13 -19.46 -9.80
C GLU A 30 0.63 -20.81 -9.31
N THR A 31 0.92 -21.12 -8.04
CA THR A 31 0.47 -22.32 -7.37
C THR A 31 -1.06 -22.43 -7.25
N LEU A 32 -1.75 -21.31 -7.00
CA LEU A 32 -3.22 -21.26 -6.91
C LEU A 32 -3.89 -21.24 -8.28
N MET A 33 -3.17 -20.82 -9.32
CA MET A 33 -3.70 -20.68 -10.69
C MET A 33 -3.51 -21.94 -11.53
N ASP A 34 -2.54 -22.77 -11.16
CA ASP A 34 -2.14 -23.96 -11.90
C ASP A 34 -2.97 -25.17 -11.55
N GLY A 35 -4.23 -25.21 -11.71
CA GLY A 35 -5.18 -26.32 -11.48
C GLY A 35 -4.69 -27.71 -11.03
N SER A 36 -3.36 -27.91 -10.96
CA SER A 36 -2.67 -29.16 -10.63
C SER A 36 -2.35 -29.32 -9.14
N LYS A 37 -2.69 -28.33 -8.29
CA LYS A 37 -2.23 -28.31 -6.90
C LYS A 37 -3.29 -28.71 -5.88
N THR A 38 -2.74 -29.26 -4.80
CA THR A 38 -3.42 -30.00 -3.74
C THR A 38 -4.46 -29.16 -2.98
N ILE A 39 -5.41 -29.84 -2.39
CA ILE A 39 -6.43 -29.36 -1.43
C ILE A 39 -5.91 -28.27 -0.49
N GLY A 40 -4.64 -28.38 -0.03
CA GLY A 40 -4.01 -27.38 0.81
C GLY A 40 -3.98 -25.98 0.21
N ASP A 41 -3.94 -25.87 -1.11
CA ASP A 41 -3.79 -24.61 -1.82
C ASP A 41 -5.07 -23.78 -1.87
N LEU A 42 -6.22 -24.45 -2.04
CA LEU A 42 -7.53 -23.79 -2.01
C LEU A 42 -7.93 -23.35 -0.60
N LEU A 43 -7.41 -24.01 0.42
CA LEU A 43 -7.62 -23.64 1.82
C LEU A 43 -6.67 -22.50 2.26
N GLN A 44 -5.76 -22.07 1.39
CA GLN A 44 -4.88 -20.94 1.68
C GLN A 44 -5.58 -19.61 1.41
N ASN A 45 -5.07 -18.58 2.07
CA ASN A 45 -5.62 -17.23 2.10
C ASN A 45 -5.93 -16.68 0.70
N PRO A 46 -7.18 -16.34 0.36
CA PRO A 46 -7.56 -15.77 -0.94
C PRO A 46 -6.89 -14.42 -1.23
N ILE A 47 -6.42 -13.71 -0.21
CA ILE A 47 -5.65 -12.46 -0.40
C ILE A 47 -4.35 -12.75 -1.18
N LEU A 48 -3.74 -13.91 -1.01
CA LEU A 48 -2.58 -14.31 -1.81
C LEU A 48 -2.96 -14.55 -3.28
N PHE A 49 -4.17 -15.02 -3.52
CA PHE A 49 -4.71 -15.21 -4.87
C PHE A 49 -4.86 -13.89 -5.62
N THR A 50 -5.13 -12.81 -4.91
CA THR A 50 -5.41 -11.49 -5.49
C THR A 50 -4.19 -10.58 -5.60
N LYS A 51 -3.19 -10.75 -4.75
CA LYS A 51 -2.01 -9.85 -4.63
C LYS A 51 -1.26 -9.53 -5.91
N GLY A 52 -1.39 -10.32 -6.95
CA GLY A 52 -0.74 -10.02 -8.20
C GLY A 52 -1.68 -9.49 -9.28
N LYS A 53 -3.00 -9.50 -9.05
CA LYS A 53 -4.01 -8.96 -9.99
C LYS A 53 -4.35 -7.50 -9.67
N PHE A 54 -4.05 -7.04 -8.45
CA PHE A 54 -4.39 -5.72 -7.94
C PHE A 54 -3.15 -4.93 -7.51
N GLN A 55 -2.13 -4.89 -8.34
CA GLN A 55 -1.10 -3.88 -8.16
C GLN A 55 -1.71 -2.53 -8.55
N LEU A 56 -2.06 -1.75 -7.56
CA LEU A 56 -2.09 -0.30 -7.74
C LEU A 56 -0.64 0.07 -8.05
N ALA A 57 -0.39 0.41 -9.32
CA ALA A 57 0.94 0.73 -9.78
C ALA A 57 1.46 1.96 -9.02
N GLY A 58 2.51 1.77 -8.25
CA GLY A 58 3.27 2.83 -7.60
C GLY A 58 2.44 3.79 -6.74
N ASN A 59 2.71 5.08 -6.88
CA ASN A 59 2.05 6.18 -6.18
C ASN A 59 0.60 6.46 -6.63
N ASP A 60 0.04 5.63 -7.50
CA ASP A 60 -1.35 5.72 -7.97
C ASP A 60 -2.39 5.36 -6.90
N ALA A 61 -1.98 5.13 -5.67
CA ALA A 61 -2.90 5.04 -4.51
C ALA A 61 -3.83 6.28 -4.40
N ASN A 62 -3.47 7.38 -5.05
CA ASN A 62 -4.31 8.58 -5.21
C ASN A 62 -5.15 8.58 -6.50
N ASN A 63 -5.03 7.57 -7.37
CA ASN A 63 -5.78 7.48 -8.61
C ASN A 63 -7.10 6.75 -8.37
N ASP A 64 -8.19 7.50 -8.23
CA ASP A 64 -9.54 6.98 -8.00
C ASP A 64 -9.96 5.97 -9.08
N LYS A 65 -9.60 6.21 -10.32
CA LYS A 65 -9.95 5.34 -11.45
C LYS A 65 -9.26 3.98 -11.33
N ALA A 66 -7.98 3.94 -10.95
CA ALA A 66 -7.25 2.68 -10.75
C ALA A 66 -7.80 1.91 -9.54
N ALA A 67 -8.13 2.61 -8.46
CA ALA A 67 -8.73 2.01 -7.26
C ALA A 67 -10.12 1.42 -7.54
N LEU A 68 -10.96 2.13 -8.28
CA LEU A 68 -12.28 1.65 -8.71
C LEU A 68 -12.16 0.45 -9.66
N ALA A 69 -11.20 0.48 -10.60
CA ALA A 69 -10.93 -0.65 -11.49
C ALA A 69 -10.45 -1.89 -10.72
N ALA A 70 -9.61 -1.71 -9.71
CA ALA A 70 -9.16 -2.80 -8.83
C ALA A 70 -10.33 -3.42 -8.06
N LEU A 71 -11.25 -2.59 -7.53
CA LEU A 71 -12.46 -3.07 -6.85
C LEU A 71 -13.40 -3.84 -7.78
N ALA A 72 -13.60 -3.37 -9.00
CA ALA A 72 -14.40 -4.07 -9.99
C ALA A 72 -13.79 -5.44 -10.36
N GLN A 73 -12.45 -5.53 -10.43
CA GLN A 73 -11.75 -6.80 -10.66
C GLN A 73 -11.88 -7.76 -9.47
N SER A 74 -12.09 -7.27 -8.24
CA SER A 74 -12.22 -8.12 -7.05
C SER A 74 -13.38 -9.10 -7.18
N ASP A 75 -14.49 -8.69 -7.78
CA ASP A 75 -15.67 -9.54 -7.95
C ASP A 75 -15.38 -10.73 -8.88
N ALA A 76 -14.64 -10.49 -9.96
CA ALA A 76 -14.23 -11.57 -10.87
C ALA A 76 -13.32 -12.59 -10.16
N VAL A 77 -12.42 -12.11 -9.29
CA VAL A 77 -11.51 -12.99 -8.52
C VAL A 77 -12.27 -13.76 -7.44
N ILE A 78 -13.19 -13.11 -6.74
CA ILE A 78 -14.05 -13.79 -5.75
C ILE A 78 -14.87 -14.88 -6.45
N LYS A 79 -15.43 -14.57 -7.63
CA LYS A 79 -16.19 -15.55 -8.42
C LYS A 79 -15.32 -16.73 -8.86
N GLU A 80 -14.11 -16.49 -9.33
CA GLU A 80 -13.16 -17.54 -9.70
C GLU A 80 -12.79 -18.42 -8.49
N TYR A 81 -12.52 -17.80 -7.35
CA TYR A 81 -12.27 -18.51 -6.10
C TYR A 81 -13.45 -19.37 -5.70
N GLN A 82 -14.68 -18.82 -5.77
CA GLN A 82 -15.90 -19.56 -5.44
C GLN A 82 -16.09 -20.79 -6.34
N MET A 83 -15.90 -20.66 -7.65
CA MET A 83 -15.99 -21.81 -8.58
C MET A 83 -15.01 -22.93 -8.23
N LYS A 84 -13.79 -22.59 -7.85
CA LYS A 84 -12.78 -23.57 -7.42
C LYS A 84 -13.15 -24.23 -6.10
N MET A 85 -13.70 -23.46 -5.14
CA MET A 85 -14.18 -23.99 -3.87
C MET A 85 -15.39 -24.89 -4.05
N ASP A 86 -16.33 -24.54 -4.94
CA ASP A 86 -17.50 -25.38 -5.23
C ASP A 86 -17.11 -26.72 -5.87
N ALA A 87 -16.10 -26.71 -6.74
CA ALA A 87 -15.53 -27.96 -7.26
C ALA A 87 -14.87 -28.79 -6.17
N PHE A 88 -14.05 -28.16 -5.32
CA PHE A 88 -13.38 -28.81 -4.20
C PHE A 88 -14.37 -29.42 -3.19
N LEU A 89 -15.44 -28.72 -2.85
CA LEU A 89 -16.46 -29.20 -1.90
C LEU A 89 -17.23 -30.42 -2.41
N LYS A 90 -17.24 -30.67 -3.73
CA LYS A 90 -17.81 -31.88 -4.32
C LYS A 90 -16.87 -33.10 -4.17
N GLU A 91 -15.58 -32.86 -4.01
CA GLU A 91 -14.57 -33.88 -3.79
C GLU A 91 -14.48 -34.18 -2.30
N LYS A 92 -14.59 -35.45 -1.89
CA LYS A 92 -14.42 -35.85 -0.48
C LYS A 92 -12.93 -35.75 -0.11
N ALA A 93 -12.53 -34.61 0.43
CA ALA A 93 -11.17 -34.45 0.93
C ALA A 93 -10.87 -35.38 2.11
N PRO A 94 -9.66 -36.00 2.17
CA PRO A 94 -9.25 -36.80 3.31
C PRO A 94 -9.25 -36.00 4.61
N ALA A 95 -9.89 -36.52 5.66
CA ALA A 95 -10.01 -35.83 6.95
C ALA A 95 -8.67 -35.42 7.58
N VAL A 96 -7.61 -36.21 7.36
CA VAL A 96 -6.25 -35.90 7.80
C VAL A 96 -5.73 -34.61 7.16
N LEU A 97 -5.97 -34.41 5.86
CA LEU A 97 -5.54 -33.20 5.17
C LEU A 97 -6.29 -31.98 5.68
N LEU A 98 -7.59 -32.08 5.91
CA LEU A 98 -8.41 -31.02 6.48
C LEU A 98 -7.94 -30.64 7.89
N LYS A 99 -7.67 -31.65 8.75
CA LYS A 99 -7.15 -31.44 10.10
C LYS A 99 -5.82 -30.69 10.08
N ASN A 100 -4.90 -31.08 9.21
CA ASN A 100 -3.58 -30.44 9.09
C ASN A 100 -3.66 -28.99 8.54
N ALA A 101 -4.63 -28.73 7.66
CA ALA A 101 -4.83 -27.40 7.09
C ALA A 101 -5.49 -26.41 8.08
N TYR A 102 -6.25 -26.89 9.07
CA TYR A 102 -7.05 -26.04 9.95
C TYR A 102 -6.26 -24.94 10.65
N THR A 103 -5.11 -25.26 11.24
CA THR A 103 -4.24 -24.27 11.90
C THR A 103 -3.81 -23.17 10.93
N LYS A 104 -3.51 -23.52 9.68
CA LYS A 104 -3.15 -22.56 8.64
C LYS A 104 -4.34 -21.70 8.24
N VAL A 105 -5.53 -22.29 8.12
CA VAL A 105 -6.79 -21.55 7.86
C VAL A 105 -7.02 -20.50 8.94
N ILE A 106 -6.92 -20.86 10.21
CA ILE A 106 -7.06 -19.91 11.33
C ILE A 106 -5.99 -18.82 11.24
N SER A 107 -4.72 -19.17 11.02
CA SER A 107 -3.62 -18.20 10.93
C SER A 107 -3.80 -17.19 9.77
N ASN A 108 -4.40 -17.62 8.67
CA ASN A 108 -4.66 -16.78 7.50
C ASN A 108 -5.67 -15.67 7.79
N THR A 109 -6.49 -15.81 8.82
CA THR A 109 -7.51 -14.84 9.22
C THR A 109 -7.01 -13.81 10.23
N ASN A 110 -5.73 -13.84 10.63
CA ASN A 110 -5.17 -12.92 11.63
C ASN A 110 -5.09 -11.46 11.14
N GLY A 111 -5.18 -11.23 9.83
CA GLY A 111 -5.22 -9.88 9.25
C GLY A 111 -6.58 -9.18 9.33
N ILE A 112 -7.65 -9.90 9.67
CA ILE A 112 -9.03 -9.39 9.66
C ILE A 112 -9.21 -8.17 10.58
N PRO A 113 -8.80 -8.19 11.87
CA PRO A 113 -8.97 -7.03 12.74
C PRO A 113 -8.26 -5.78 12.21
N SER A 114 -7.08 -5.94 11.62
CA SER A 114 -6.33 -4.84 11.00
C SER A 114 -7.04 -4.29 9.77
N ALA A 115 -7.63 -5.15 8.94
CA ALA A 115 -8.40 -4.73 7.78
C ALA A 115 -9.67 -3.96 8.18
N ILE A 116 -10.44 -4.45 9.16
CA ILE A 116 -11.62 -3.78 9.70
C ILE A 116 -11.24 -2.40 10.26
N LYS A 117 -10.18 -2.33 11.08
CA LYS A 117 -9.69 -1.08 11.66
C LYS A 117 -9.28 -0.08 10.59
N ALA A 118 -8.51 -0.52 9.60
CA ALA A 118 -8.04 0.35 8.52
C ALA A 118 -9.19 0.92 7.69
N VAL A 119 -10.23 0.12 7.42
CA VAL A 119 -11.45 0.59 6.74
C VAL A 119 -12.19 1.61 7.61
N ALA A 120 -12.38 1.35 8.89
CA ALA A 120 -13.03 2.29 9.81
C ALA A 120 -12.28 3.63 9.90
N GLU A 121 -10.97 3.60 10.05
CA GLU A 121 -10.12 4.80 10.08
C GLU A 121 -10.16 5.55 8.75
N GLY A 122 -10.12 4.83 7.63
CA GLY A 122 -10.18 5.42 6.30
C GLY A 122 -11.52 6.12 6.02
N THR A 123 -12.63 5.54 6.43
CA THR A 123 -13.95 6.16 6.27
C THR A 123 -14.14 7.40 7.12
N GLN A 124 -13.44 7.53 8.24
CA GLN A 124 -13.51 8.71 9.10
C GLN A 124 -12.65 9.87 8.59
N ASN A 125 -11.48 9.58 8.06
CA ASN A 125 -10.45 10.59 7.85
C ASN A 125 -10.27 11.03 6.39
N GLY A 126 -10.72 10.28 5.40
CA GLY A 126 -10.55 10.58 3.97
C GLY A 126 -9.08 10.71 3.50
N LYS A 127 -8.12 10.47 4.41
CA LYS A 127 -6.71 10.78 4.21
C LYS A 127 -5.97 9.83 3.30
N ASN A 128 -6.41 8.59 3.20
CA ASN A 128 -5.59 7.55 2.59
C ASN A 128 -6.45 6.63 1.72
N PHE A 129 -6.23 6.66 0.42
CA PHE A 129 -6.93 5.80 -0.53
C PHE A 129 -6.45 4.35 -0.53
N SER A 130 -5.30 4.07 0.09
CA SER A 130 -4.81 2.68 0.21
C SER A 130 -5.75 1.77 0.98
N PHE A 131 -6.67 2.33 1.77
CA PHE A 131 -7.69 1.53 2.46
C PHE A 131 -8.76 0.94 1.53
N LEU A 132 -8.86 1.38 0.27
CA LEU A 132 -9.64 0.66 -0.74
C LEU A 132 -9.16 -0.79 -0.92
N LEU A 133 -7.87 -1.03 -0.75
CA LEU A 133 -7.32 -2.38 -0.72
C LEU A 133 -7.84 -3.19 0.48
N TYR A 134 -8.03 -2.54 1.63
CA TYR A 134 -8.59 -3.20 2.80
C TYR A 134 -10.09 -3.48 2.67
N VAL A 135 -10.84 -2.62 1.96
CA VAL A 135 -12.23 -2.93 1.59
C VAL A 135 -12.31 -4.19 0.78
N GLN A 136 -11.47 -4.28 -0.25
CA GLN A 136 -11.34 -5.48 -1.06
C GLN A 136 -11.00 -6.70 -0.19
N ASP A 137 -10.05 -6.55 0.73
CA ASP A 137 -9.67 -7.61 1.66
C ASP A 137 -10.86 -8.07 2.51
N LEU A 138 -11.78 -7.18 2.95
CA LEU A 138 -12.96 -7.57 3.70
C LEU A 138 -13.88 -8.50 2.89
N TYR A 139 -14.19 -8.14 1.63
CA TYR A 139 -15.01 -8.99 0.76
C TYR A 139 -14.34 -10.33 0.42
N LEU A 140 -13.04 -10.34 0.29
CA LEU A 140 -12.27 -11.57 0.09
C LEU A 140 -12.25 -12.45 1.35
N TYR A 141 -12.10 -11.85 2.53
CA TYR A 141 -12.20 -12.59 3.79
C TYR A 141 -13.60 -13.12 4.01
N GLU A 142 -14.64 -12.38 3.67
CA GLU A 142 -16.02 -12.86 3.74
C GLU A 142 -16.22 -14.10 2.88
N ALA A 143 -15.81 -14.05 1.60
CA ALA A 143 -15.88 -15.18 0.68
C ALA A 143 -15.04 -16.38 1.18
N TYR A 144 -13.85 -16.12 1.71
CA TYR A 144 -12.98 -17.15 2.27
C TYR A 144 -13.60 -17.83 3.48
N LEU A 145 -14.05 -17.06 4.47
CA LEU A 145 -14.63 -17.59 5.69
C LEU A 145 -15.94 -18.35 5.42
N SER A 146 -16.78 -17.83 4.52
CA SER A 146 -18.01 -18.51 4.10
C SER A 146 -17.74 -19.91 3.50
N ASN A 147 -16.62 -20.06 2.80
CA ASN A 147 -16.20 -21.36 2.28
C ASN A 147 -15.53 -22.22 3.36
N MET A 148 -14.72 -21.64 4.23
CA MET A 148 -14.05 -22.39 5.30
C MET A 148 -15.03 -22.93 6.32
N ILE A 149 -16.14 -22.23 6.59
CA ILE A 149 -17.22 -22.76 7.45
C ILE A 149 -17.90 -23.99 6.82
N LYS A 150 -18.04 -24.06 5.49
CA LYS A 150 -18.54 -25.26 4.82
C LYS A 150 -17.58 -26.45 4.98
N VAL A 151 -16.27 -26.18 5.07
CA VAL A 151 -15.24 -27.22 5.28
C VAL A 151 -15.12 -27.59 6.76
N TYR A 152 -15.28 -26.63 7.66
CA TYR A 152 -15.14 -26.77 9.12
C TYR A 152 -16.37 -26.24 9.85
N PRO A 153 -17.54 -26.90 9.73
CA PRO A 153 -18.80 -26.36 10.24
C PRO A 153 -18.85 -26.21 11.76
N GLU A 154 -18.03 -26.98 12.48
CA GLU A 154 -17.95 -26.92 13.95
C GLU A 154 -17.00 -25.85 14.47
N SER A 155 -16.39 -25.05 13.59
CA SER A 155 -15.40 -24.05 14.01
C SER A 155 -16.05 -22.75 14.44
N ILE A 156 -16.30 -22.58 15.74
CA ILE A 156 -16.80 -21.35 16.34
C ILE A 156 -15.89 -20.16 15.98
N ALA A 157 -14.57 -20.35 16.01
CA ALA A 157 -13.62 -19.29 15.69
C ALA A 157 -13.74 -18.74 14.25
N LEU A 158 -14.13 -19.57 13.28
CA LEU A 158 -14.39 -19.10 11.92
C LEU A 158 -15.74 -18.40 11.81
N GLN A 159 -16.75 -18.88 12.51
CA GLN A 159 -18.09 -18.29 12.56
C GLN A 159 -18.04 -16.88 13.16
N GLU A 160 -17.40 -16.69 14.31
CA GLU A 160 -17.21 -15.40 14.95
C GLU A 160 -16.47 -14.41 14.05
N LYS A 161 -15.44 -14.87 13.34
CA LYS A 161 -14.69 -14.00 12.40
C LYS A 161 -15.54 -13.60 11.19
N LEU A 162 -16.39 -14.49 10.67
CA LEU A 162 -17.31 -14.18 9.59
C LEU A 162 -18.33 -13.13 10.04
N GLU A 163 -18.92 -13.30 11.21
CA GLU A 163 -19.87 -12.36 11.79
C GLU A 163 -19.25 -10.98 11.97
N ASN A 164 -18.02 -10.90 12.49
CA ASN A 164 -17.30 -9.64 12.63
C ASN A 164 -17.07 -8.92 11.29
N ILE A 165 -16.73 -9.65 10.23
CA ILE A 165 -16.57 -9.07 8.89
C ILE A 165 -17.92 -8.61 8.34
N GLN A 166 -18.95 -9.43 8.42
CA GLN A 166 -20.28 -9.11 7.93
C GLN A 166 -20.86 -7.88 8.64
N THR A 167 -20.66 -7.80 9.94
CA THR A 167 -21.04 -6.61 10.72
C THR A 167 -20.29 -5.37 10.23
N ALA A 168 -18.97 -5.47 9.98
CA ALA A 168 -18.19 -4.36 9.45
C ALA A 168 -18.65 -3.95 8.05
N ILE A 169 -18.95 -4.90 7.16
CA ILE A 169 -19.46 -4.61 5.80
C ILE A 169 -20.83 -3.94 5.88
N GLN A 170 -21.74 -4.45 6.70
CA GLN A 170 -23.10 -3.93 6.84
C GLN A 170 -23.17 -2.48 7.31
N GLN A 171 -22.18 -2.02 8.10
CA GLN A 171 -22.08 -0.61 8.53
C GLN A 171 -21.98 0.37 7.35
N TYR A 172 -21.49 -0.10 6.20
CA TYR A 172 -21.27 0.71 5.01
C TYR A 172 -22.35 0.52 3.94
N GLY A 173 -23.30 -0.38 4.15
CA GLY A 173 -24.30 -0.76 3.17
C GLY A 173 -23.74 -1.70 2.10
N ASN A 174 -24.19 -1.52 0.85
CA ASN A 174 -23.61 -2.26 -0.26
C ASN A 174 -22.27 -1.64 -0.73
N LYS A 175 -21.57 -2.33 -1.60
CA LYS A 175 -20.26 -1.93 -2.13
C LYS A 175 -20.27 -0.56 -2.80
N GLU A 176 -21.34 -0.26 -3.54
CA GLU A 176 -21.53 1.00 -4.25
C GLU A 176 -21.75 2.16 -3.27
N ALA A 177 -22.60 1.99 -2.27
CA ALA A 177 -22.85 2.98 -1.22
C ALA A 177 -21.58 3.26 -0.40
N PHE A 178 -20.82 2.20 -0.09
CA PHE A 178 -19.53 2.33 0.58
C PHE A 178 -18.55 3.17 -0.26
N MET A 179 -18.42 2.87 -1.55
CA MET A 179 -17.54 3.59 -2.46
C MET A 179 -17.93 5.05 -2.62
N ALA A 180 -19.23 5.34 -2.75
CA ALA A 180 -19.73 6.70 -2.83
C ALA A 180 -19.41 7.51 -1.56
N LYS A 181 -19.58 6.91 -0.37
CA LYS A 181 -19.20 7.52 0.90
C LYS A 181 -17.72 7.83 0.98
N MET A 182 -16.90 6.90 0.53
CA MET A 182 -15.44 7.05 0.50
C MET A 182 -15.00 8.20 -0.41
N GLN A 183 -15.56 8.28 -1.61
CA GLN A 183 -15.31 9.38 -2.53
C GLN A 183 -15.72 10.72 -1.93
N GLN A 184 -16.90 10.78 -1.31
CA GLN A 184 -17.35 12.00 -0.64
C GLN A 184 -16.40 12.42 0.49
N ASN A 185 -16.01 11.50 1.36
CA ASN A 185 -15.07 11.79 2.45
C ASN A 185 -13.71 12.28 1.92
N LYS A 186 -13.24 11.74 0.79
CA LYS A 186 -12.02 12.22 0.13
C LYS A 186 -12.19 13.66 -0.37
N LEU A 187 -13.30 13.94 -1.07
CA LEU A 187 -13.57 15.29 -1.56
C LEU A 187 -13.64 16.29 -0.41
N ASP A 188 -14.29 15.94 0.68
CA ASP A 188 -14.38 16.77 1.88
C ASP A 188 -13.01 16.97 2.55
N TYR A 189 -12.21 15.92 2.60
CA TYR A 189 -10.82 16.02 3.08
C TYR A 189 -9.99 16.96 2.20
N LEU A 190 -10.00 16.75 0.88
CA LEU A 190 -9.23 17.56 -0.07
C LEU A 190 -9.68 19.03 -0.07
N LYS A 191 -11.01 19.28 0.05
CA LYS A 191 -11.56 20.62 0.16
C LYS A 191 -11.03 21.38 1.39
N ASN A 192 -10.74 20.65 2.47
CA ASN A 192 -10.26 21.22 3.72
C ASN A 192 -8.75 21.12 3.91
N LEU A 193 -8.04 20.40 3.02
CA LEU A 193 -6.60 20.23 3.13
C LEU A 193 -5.88 21.56 2.84
N LYS A 194 -5.08 22.00 3.77
CA LYS A 194 -4.28 23.24 3.70
C LYS A 194 -2.82 22.94 4.00
N LEU A 195 -1.94 23.86 3.63
CA LEU A 195 -0.56 23.83 4.10
C LEU A 195 -0.53 23.89 5.63
N SER A 196 0.32 23.07 6.23
CA SER A 196 0.57 23.13 7.65
C SER A 196 1.20 24.47 8.05
N THR A 197 1.11 24.80 9.32
CA THR A 197 1.91 25.89 9.90
C THR A 197 3.39 25.49 9.86
N ALA A 198 4.26 26.47 9.59
CA ALA A 198 5.70 26.22 9.65
C ALA A 198 6.13 25.88 11.07
N GLY A 199 6.88 24.79 11.22
CA GLY A 199 7.54 24.40 12.46
C GLY A 199 8.86 25.14 12.66
N MET A 200 9.56 25.42 11.54
CA MET A 200 10.74 26.28 11.47
C MET A 200 10.77 27.04 10.16
N THR A 201 11.56 28.12 10.12
CA THR A 201 11.82 28.91 8.92
C THR A 201 13.33 28.94 8.65
N ASP A 202 13.70 28.62 7.41
CA ASP A 202 15.07 28.70 6.90
C ASP A 202 14.99 28.97 5.40
N ALA A 203 15.14 30.25 5.03
CA ALA A 203 14.98 30.67 3.64
C ALA A 203 15.97 30.02 2.66
N LYS A 204 17.20 29.69 3.13
CA LYS A 204 18.20 29.00 2.31
C LYS A 204 17.80 27.55 2.07
N LEU A 205 17.33 26.88 3.10
CA LEU A 205 16.87 25.50 3.02
C LEU A 205 15.58 25.38 2.21
N GLU A 206 14.62 26.30 2.41
CA GLU A 206 13.38 26.36 1.63
C GLU A 206 13.67 26.55 0.12
N LYS A 207 14.61 27.43 -0.22
CA LYS A 207 15.07 27.61 -1.61
C LYS A 207 15.69 26.33 -2.17
N ASN A 208 16.56 25.68 -1.41
CA ASN A 208 17.21 24.42 -1.81
C ASN A 208 16.17 23.31 -2.03
N ILE A 209 15.20 23.16 -1.13
CA ILE A 209 14.11 22.19 -1.27
C ILE A 209 13.32 22.43 -2.55
N LYS A 210 12.95 23.69 -2.81
CA LYS A 210 12.23 24.08 -4.03
C LYS A 210 12.99 23.65 -5.27
N GLU A 211 14.26 24.04 -5.40
CA GLU A 211 15.08 23.76 -6.58
C GLU A 211 15.26 22.25 -6.82
N GLN A 212 15.51 21.46 -5.76
CA GLN A 212 15.64 20.02 -5.87
C GLN A 212 14.31 19.35 -6.21
N TYR A 213 13.20 19.79 -5.65
CA TYR A 213 11.89 19.23 -5.94
C TYR A 213 11.48 19.50 -7.39
N GLU A 214 11.63 20.74 -7.88
CA GLU A 214 11.34 21.11 -9.27
C GLU A 214 12.21 20.30 -10.26
N LYS A 215 13.48 20.08 -9.94
CA LYS A 215 14.37 19.23 -10.72
C LYS A 215 13.93 17.77 -10.73
N TRP A 216 13.45 17.24 -9.59
CA TRP A 216 12.96 15.87 -9.49
C TRP A 216 11.75 15.60 -10.38
N PHE A 217 10.89 16.61 -10.55
CA PHE A 217 9.68 16.56 -11.38
C PHE A 217 9.78 17.45 -12.63
N GLU A 218 10.97 17.57 -13.21
CA GLU A 218 11.24 18.45 -14.37
C GLU A 218 10.34 18.15 -15.57
N GLU A 219 10.14 16.87 -15.87
CA GLU A 219 9.25 16.44 -16.97
C GLU A 219 7.79 16.84 -16.75
N ALA A 220 7.34 16.85 -15.50
CA ALA A 220 5.99 17.27 -15.13
C ALA A 220 5.80 18.79 -15.09
N LYS A 221 6.87 19.59 -15.25
CA LYS A 221 6.89 21.05 -15.24
C LYS A 221 6.14 21.65 -14.06
N LEU A 222 6.31 21.05 -12.87
CA LEU A 222 5.69 21.54 -11.65
C LEU A 222 6.38 22.83 -11.18
N THR A 223 5.59 23.79 -10.68
CA THR A 223 6.10 25.02 -10.08
C THR A 223 5.83 25.01 -8.57
N VAL A 224 6.88 25.06 -7.76
CA VAL A 224 6.76 25.24 -6.31
C VAL A 224 6.54 26.70 -5.99
N THR A 225 5.37 27.04 -5.48
CA THR A 225 5.00 28.42 -5.12
C THR A 225 5.35 28.77 -3.68
N LYS A 226 5.40 27.77 -2.79
CA LYS A 226 5.77 27.94 -1.39
C LYS A 226 6.34 26.63 -0.84
N VAL A 227 7.33 26.72 0.02
CA VAL A 227 7.84 25.62 0.86
C VAL A 227 7.50 25.92 2.30
N VAL A 228 7.09 24.93 3.05
CA VAL A 228 6.80 24.99 4.48
C VAL A 228 7.53 23.86 5.17
N ILE A 229 8.54 24.15 5.97
CA ILE A 229 9.21 23.16 6.79
C ILE A 229 8.31 22.89 8.00
N THR A 230 7.76 21.68 8.08
CA THR A 230 6.75 21.32 9.09
C THR A 230 7.37 20.82 10.38
N SER A 231 8.59 20.31 10.33
CA SER A 231 9.35 19.91 11.53
C SER A 231 9.81 21.14 12.31
N THR A 232 9.77 21.05 13.63
CA THR A 232 10.32 22.08 14.55
C THR A 232 11.81 21.88 14.82
N VAL A 233 12.31 20.66 14.64
CA VAL A 233 13.70 20.27 14.86
C VAL A 233 14.10 19.20 13.84
N TRP A 234 15.39 19.04 13.63
CA TRP A 234 15.94 17.90 12.91
C TRP A 234 15.81 16.61 13.72
N THR A 235 15.22 15.59 13.15
CA THR A 235 15.19 14.23 13.74
C THR A 235 16.49 13.54 13.42
N LEU A 236 17.23 13.14 14.46
CA LEU A 236 18.53 12.47 14.33
C LEU A 236 18.34 10.95 14.36
N GLU A 237 18.85 10.27 13.35
CA GLU A 237 18.97 8.82 13.31
C GLU A 237 20.40 8.39 13.64
N LYS A 238 20.53 7.38 14.49
CA LYS A 238 21.81 6.83 14.96
C LYS A 238 21.84 5.32 14.74
N ASN A 239 23.04 4.77 14.64
CA ASN A 239 23.22 3.33 14.61
C ASN A 239 23.17 2.72 16.02
N VAL A 240 23.32 1.39 16.10
CA VAL A 240 23.31 0.63 17.38
C VAL A 240 24.45 1.01 18.35
N LEU A 241 25.45 1.73 17.90
CA LEU A 241 26.57 2.25 18.68
C LEU A 241 26.38 3.73 19.06
N ASP A 242 25.15 4.26 18.91
CA ASP A 242 24.80 5.66 19.17
C ASP A 242 25.54 6.68 18.30
N ILE A 243 26.12 6.25 17.17
CA ILE A 243 26.80 7.11 16.22
C ILE A 243 25.76 7.69 15.25
N PRO A 244 25.73 9.02 15.04
CA PRO A 244 24.85 9.65 14.05
C PRO A 244 25.04 9.06 12.66
N LEU A 245 23.95 8.77 11.97
CA LEU A 245 23.93 8.35 10.56
C LEU A 245 23.50 9.51 9.67
N HIS A 246 22.39 10.11 10.00
CA HIS A 246 21.82 11.25 9.29
C HIS A 246 20.82 11.99 10.19
N ARG A 247 20.39 13.15 9.71
CA ARG A 247 19.26 13.87 10.29
C ARG A 247 18.26 14.24 9.21
N GLU A 248 16.99 14.32 9.60
CA GLU A 248 15.88 14.57 8.67
C GLU A 248 14.91 15.60 9.19
N ILE A 249 14.30 16.30 8.26
CA ILE A 249 13.11 17.15 8.50
C ILE A 249 12.06 16.88 7.44
N ALA A 250 10.80 17.15 7.78
CA ALA A 250 9.68 17.09 6.85
C ALA A 250 9.33 18.46 6.30
N ALA A 251 8.94 18.52 5.04
CA ALA A 251 8.44 19.71 4.39
C ALA A 251 7.18 19.44 3.57
N GLN A 252 6.32 20.46 3.47
CA GLN A 252 5.21 20.51 2.54
C GLN A 252 5.50 21.57 1.47
N LEU A 253 5.04 21.31 0.26
CA LEU A 253 5.20 22.20 -0.87
C LEU A 253 3.84 22.56 -1.47
N ALA A 254 3.61 23.85 -1.67
CA ALA A 254 2.51 24.32 -2.49
C ALA A 254 2.93 24.26 -3.96
N ILE A 255 2.17 23.52 -4.75
CA ILE A 255 2.48 23.24 -6.15
C ILE A 255 1.43 23.87 -7.06
N LYS A 256 1.87 24.46 -8.14
CA LYS A 256 1.04 24.82 -9.29
C LYS A 256 1.46 23.96 -10.49
N LYS A 257 0.49 23.32 -11.13
CA LYS A 257 0.70 22.52 -12.33
C LYS A 257 0.53 23.35 -13.60
N PRO A 258 1.06 22.91 -14.75
CA PRO A 258 0.90 23.61 -16.04
C PRO A 258 -0.55 23.82 -16.46
N ASP A 259 -1.45 22.90 -16.07
CA ASP A 259 -2.90 23.00 -16.32
C ASP A 259 -3.63 24.00 -15.42
N GLY A 260 -2.89 24.72 -14.55
CA GLY A 260 -3.43 25.68 -13.60
C GLY A 260 -3.95 25.07 -12.30
N SER A 261 -4.03 23.76 -12.18
CA SER A 261 -4.43 23.08 -10.93
C SER A 261 -3.39 23.27 -9.83
N CYS A 262 -3.85 23.25 -8.59
CA CYS A 262 -3.03 23.42 -7.40
C CYS A 262 -2.95 22.15 -6.59
N GLY A 263 -1.87 21.98 -5.84
CA GLY A 263 -1.71 20.80 -4.99
C GLY A 263 -0.75 21.01 -3.82
N ILE A 264 -0.76 20.08 -2.89
CA ILE A 264 0.21 19.98 -1.81
C ILE A 264 1.00 18.69 -2.00
N ALA A 265 2.32 18.81 -1.95
CA ALA A 265 3.25 17.70 -1.96
C ALA A 265 3.99 17.59 -0.63
N TYR A 266 4.54 16.43 -0.37
CA TYR A 266 5.30 16.13 0.84
C TYR A 266 6.68 15.65 0.45
N THR A 267 7.68 16.00 1.26
CA THR A 267 9.02 15.47 1.13
C THR A 267 9.73 15.46 2.47
N TYR A 268 10.77 14.65 2.55
CA TYR A 268 11.76 14.72 3.61
C TYR A 268 13.06 15.31 3.04
N VAL A 269 13.80 15.98 3.90
CA VAL A 269 15.15 16.47 3.60
C VAL A 269 16.11 15.81 4.56
N ARG A 270 17.15 15.22 4.01
CA ARG A 270 18.18 14.51 4.75
C ARG A 270 19.53 15.18 4.63
N GLU A 271 20.25 15.23 5.72
CA GLU A 271 21.66 15.52 5.78
C GLU A 271 22.39 14.34 6.38
N THR A 272 23.34 13.75 5.65
CA THR A 272 24.10 12.59 6.08
C THR A 272 25.26 13.02 6.96
N TYR A 273 25.49 12.36 8.06
CA TYR A 273 26.63 12.62 8.96
C TYR A 273 27.94 12.26 8.28
N THR A 274 28.90 13.19 8.27
CA THR A 274 30.22 13.03 7.62
C THR A 274 31.38 12.88 8.61
N GLY A 275 31.07 12.88 9.92
CA GLY A 275 32.07 12.80 10.99
C GLY A 275 32.35 14.17 11.62
N GLY A 276 32.97 14.16 12.82
CA GLY A 276 33.38 15.38 13.50
C GLY A 276 32.26 16.39 13.78
N GLY A 277 31.02 15.94 13.91
CA GLY A 277 29.86 16.83 14.10
C GLY A 277 29.35 17.50 12.83
N GLN A 278 29.88 17.14 11.67
CA GLN A 278 29.55 17.73 10.37
C GLN A 278 28.49 16.89 9.63
N TYR A 279 27.69 17.56 8.79
CA TYR A 279 26.67 16.94 7.94
C TYR A 279 26.86 17.40 6.49
N SER A 280 26.42 16.55 5.55
CA SER A 280 26.40 16.86 4.13
C SER A 280 25.45 18.03 3.82
N ALA A 281 25.50 18.52 2.58
CA ALA A 281 24.46 19.40 2.08
C ALA A 281 23.07 18.71 2.14
N PRO A 282 21.98 19.47 2.42
CA PRO A 282 20.63 18.93 2.50
C PRO A 282 20.17 18.39 1.14
N THR A 283 19.62 17.18 1.16
CA THR A 283 19.12 16.47 -0.03
C THR A 283 17.66 16.12 0.15
N VAL A 284 16.84 16.45 -0.84
CA VAL A 284 15.43 16.03 -0.90
C VAL A 284 15.36 14.52 -1.12
N ILE A 285 14.62 13.84 -0.25
CA ILE A 285 14.40 12.40 -0.31
C ILE A 285 12.90 12.09 -0.29
N SER A 286 12.51 10.98 -0.93
CA SER A 286 11.12 10.50 -0.96
C SER A 286 10.08 11.58 -1.33
N PRO A 287 10.30 12.41 -2.37
CA PRO A 287 9.33 13.41 -2.76
C PRO A 287 8.07 12.75 -3.30
N THR A 288 6.89 13.20 -2.84
CA THR A 288 5.61 12.74 -3.36
C THR A 288 5.14 13.63 -4.51
N GLY A 289 4.36 13.07 -5.44
CA GLY A 289 3.58 13.88 -6.36
C GLY A 289 2.53 14.74 -5.62
N PRO A 290 2.06 15.84 -6.23
CA PRO A 290 1.12 16.71 -5.56
C PRO A 290 -0.28 16.10 -5.45
N THR A 291 -0.86 16.16 -4.25
CA THR A 291 -2.28 15.92 -4.01
C THR A 291 -3.05 17.16 -4.45
N ILE A 292 -3.93 17.01 -5.43
CA ILE A 292 -4.70 18.13 -5.98
C ILE A 292 -5.72 18.64 -4.96
N ILE A 293 -5.76 19.95 -4.79
CA ILE A 293 -6.64 20.67 -3.86
C ILE A 293 -7.15 21.95 -4.51
N PRO A 294 -8.21 22.58 -3.97
CA PRO A 294 -8.62 23.91 -4.37
C PRO A 294 -7.47 24.94 -4.19
N CYS A 295 -7.25 25.77 -5.21
CA CYS A 295 -6.13 26.74 -5.18
C CYS A 295 -6.22 27.79 -4.06
N GLU A 296 -7.43 28.11 -3.61
CA GLU A 296 -7.67 28.98 -2.46
C GLU A 296 -7.06 28.43 -1.15
N ASN A 297 -6.86 27.15 -1.03
CA ASN A 297 -6.26 26.50 0.14
C ASN A 297 -4.73 26.74 0.25
N LEU A 298 -4.11 27.24 -0.81
CA LEU A 298 -2.68 27.61 -0.82
C LEU A 298 -2.43 29.08 -0.42
N LYS A 299 -3.49 29.89 -0.29
CA LYS A 299 -3.37 31.35 -0.09
C LYS A 299 -3.11 31.79 1.36
N LYS A 300 -2.91 30.86 2.28
CA LYS A 300 -2.65 31.19 3.69
C LYS A 300 -1.18 31.08 4.07
#